data_b548687ca7f07207b3953adfae537ba0
#
_entry.id   b548687ca7f07207b3953adfae537ba0
#
_cell.length_a   1.000
_cell.length_b   1.000
_cell.length_c   1.000
_cell.angle_alpha   90.00
_cell.angle_beta   90.00
_cell.angle_gamma   90.00
#
_symmetry.space_group_name_H-M   'P 1'
#
loop_
_entity.id
_entity.type
_entity.pdbx_description
1 polymer ?
#
loop_
_entity_poly.entity_id
_entity_poly.type
_entity_poly.pdbx_seq_one_letter_code
_entity_poly.pdbx_strand_id
1 'polypeptide(L)'
;MNKKNLIVAATYEELAQTFEHFTWQKANFIEQLHFDVLITGVGMVATAFALGLQLNNSYGLVLNVGIAGSFDETIALGSLVNITSDTFSELGAEDGDRFIGMDELGFGKASYTSNFTSENNLIKDLPIVKGITVNTVHGNTKSIQQTLERFSVKTESMEGAAVFYAAKQLNIPALQIRSISNYIAQRNKTDWKIELALKNLNEWLINYLTR
;
A
#
# COMPACT_ATOMS: atom_id res chain seq x y z
N MET A 1 26.35 2.07 -11.11
CA MET A 1 25.33 3.13 -11.10
C MET A 1 24.33 2.78 -10.01
N ASN A 2 23.92 3.75 -9.18
CA ASN A 2 22.84 3.52 -8.25
C ASN A 2 21.55 3.27 -9.05
N LYS A 3 20.81 2.20 -8.68
CA LYS A 3 19.53 1.91 -9.31
C LYS A 3 18.49 2.97 -8.91
N LYS A 4 17.56 3.28 -9.80
CA LYS A 4 16.42 4.16 -9.50
C LYS A 4 15.44 3.52 -8.52
N ASN A 5 14.64 4.34 -7.87
CA ASN A 5 13.47 3.88 -7.12
C ASN A 5 12.21 4.03 -8.00
N LEU A 6 11.26 3.09 -7.87
CA LEU A 6 9.94 3.23 -8.47
C LEU A 6 8.93 3.59 -7.39
N ILE A 7 8.33 4.78 -7.48
CA ILE A 7 7.25 5.24 -6.62
C ILE A 7 5.94 4.80 -7.25
N VAL A 8 5.10 4.14 -6.47
CA VAL A 8 3.84 3.55 -6.93
C VAL A 8 2.69 4.10 -6.09
N ALA A 9 1.69 4.68 -6.73
CA ALA A 9 0.42 5.09 -6.13
C ALA A 9 -0.75 4.63 -6.99
N ALA A 10 -1.92 4.46 -6.40
CA ALA A 10 -3.10 4.03 -7.13
C ALA A 10 -3.69 5.14 -7.99
N THR A 11 -3.70 6.36 -7.49
CA THR A 11 -4.34 7.49 -8.16
C THR A 11 -3.44 8.73 -8.19
N TYR A 12 -3.73 9.59 -9.16
CA TYR A 12 -3.11 10.91 -9.21
C TYR A 12 -3.46 11.74 -7.96
N GLU A 13 -4.67 11.62 -7.47
CA GLU A 13 -5.18 12.37 -6.33
C GLU A 13 -4.36 12.07 -5.05
N GLU A 14 -3.84 10.87 -4.90
CA GLU A 14 -2.95 10.52 -3.79
C GLU A 14 -1.62 11.28 -3.83
N LEU A 15 -1.15 11.67 -4.99
CA LEU A 15 0.13 12.38 -5.19
C LEU A 15 -0.03 13.81 -5.71
N ALA A 16 -1.25 14.38 -5.72
CA ALA A 16 -1.53 15.65 -6.37
C ALA A 16 -0.63 16.79 -5.86
N GLN A 17 -0.41 16.91 -4.54
CA GLN A 17 0.44 17.94 -3.96
C GLN A 17 1.93 17.70 -4.27
N THR A 18 2.36 16.44 -4.41
CA THR A 18 3.72 16.10 -4.85
C THR A 18 3.93 16.50 -6.31
N PHE A 19 2.95 16.22 -7.17
CA PHE A 19 2.98 16.65 -8.57
C PHE A 19 3.06 18.17 -8.69
N GLU A 20 2.27 18.89 -7.91
CA GLU A 20 2.28 20.36 -7.86
C GLU A 20 3.64 20.89 -7.38
N HIS A 21 4.17 20.33 -6.28
CA HIS A 21 5.46 20.75 -5.71
C HIS A 21 6.62 20.64 -6.71
N PHE A 22 6.68 19.53 -7.44
CA PHE A 22 7.74 19.30 -8.43
C PHE A 22 7.38 19.79 -9.85
N THR A 23 6.21 20.40 -10.03
CA THR A 23 5.72 20.90 -11.33
C THR A 23 5.64 19.80 -12.41
N TRP A 24 5.32 18.56 -12.01
CA TRP A 24 5.18 17.45 -12.94
C TRP A 24 3.87 17.54 -13.70
N GLN A 25 3.92 17.20 -14.99
CA GLN A 25 2.71 17.04 -15.79
C GLN A 25 1.99 15.76 -15.39
N LYS A 26 0.65 15.80 -15.35
CA LYS A 26 -0.18 14.64 -15.05
C LYS A 26 0.01 13.55 -16.10
N ALA A 27 0.55 12.41 -15.69
CA ALA A 27 0.76 11.22 -16.51
C ALA A 27 0.73 9.98 -15.62
N ASN A 28 0.42 8.81 -16.22
CA ASN A 28 0.44 7.54 -15.49
C ASN A 28 1.85 7.03 -15.21
N PHE A 29 2.83 7.46 -16.00
CA PHE A 29 4.24 7.14 -15.79
C PHE A 29 5.09 8.39 -16.04
N ILE A 30 5.97 8.68 -15.08
CA ILE A 30 6.86 9.85 -15.10
C ILE A 30 8.27 9.39 -14.81
N GLU A 31 9.19 9.69 -15.71
CA GLU A 31 10.62 9.39 -15.54
C GLU A 31 11.34 10.60 -14.93
N GLN A 32 12.13 10.34 -13.89
CA GLN A 32 13.00 11.30 -13.24
C GLN A 32 14.43 10.76 -13.13
N LEU A 33 15.38 11.58 -12.73
CA LEU A 33 16.78 11.19 -12.67
C LEU A 33 17.05 10.05 -11.67
N HIS A 34 16.48 10.12 -10.48
CA HIS A 34 16.75 9.20 -9.37
C HIS A 34 15.59 8.25 -9.06
N PHE A 35 14.40 8.53 -9.54
CA PHE A 35 13.20 7.72 -9.35
C PHE A 35 12.24 7.91 -10.51
N ASP A 36 11.34 6.97 -10.67
CA ASP A 36 10.20 7.10 -11.58
C ASP A 36 8.91 7.02 -10.77
N VAL A 37 7.81 7.56 -11.29
CA VAL A 37 6.49 7.51 -10.65
C VAL A 37 5.52 6.77 -11.53
N LEU A 38 4.79 5.81 -10.97
CA LEU A 38 3.79 5.00 -11.63
C LEU A 38 2.43 5.15 -10.93
N ILE A 39 1.44 5.62 -11.66
CA ILE A 39 0.03 5.63 -11.26
C ILE A 39 -0.62 4.38 -11.84
N THR A 40 -1.00 3.44 -10.97
CA THR A 40 -1.41 2.09 -11.40
C THR A 40 -2.90 1.96 -11.73
N GLY A 41 -3.74 2.85 -11.20
CA GLY A 41 -5.17 2.60 -11.04
C GLY A 41 -5.47 1.89 -9.73
N VAL A 42 -6.73 1.96 -9.30
CA VAL A 42 -7.21 1.38 -8.04
C VAL A 42 -7.37 -0.13 -8.14
N GLY A 43 -6.94 -0.82 -7.10
CA GLY A 43 -7.14 -2.24 -6.91
C GLY A 43 -6.00 -3.12 -7.40
N MET A 44 -5.94 -4.33 -6.83
CA MET A 44 -4.81 -5.25 -7.01
C MET A 44 -4.58 -5.69 -8.46
N VAL A 45 -5.64 -5.80 -9.26
CA VAL A 45 -5.54 -6.20 -10.69
C VAL A 45 -4.89 -5.09 -11.52
N ALA A 46 -5.35 -3.84 -11.37
CA ALA A 46 -4.78 -2.69 -12.06
C ALA A 46 -3.30 -2.51 -11.67
N THR A 47 -3.02 -2.61 -10.37
CA THR A 47 -1.66 -2.51 -9.82
C THR A 47 -0.74 -3.60 -10.36
N ALA A 48 -1.18 -4.86 -10.36
CA ALA A 48 -0.38 -5.97 -10.88
C ALA A 48 -0.10 -5.83 -12.37
N PHE A 49 -1.10 -5.41 -13.17
CA PHE A 49 -0.94 -5.18 -14.60
C PHE A 49 0.04 -4.04 -14.90
N ALA A 50 -0.13 -2.88 -14.24
CA ALA A 50 0.75 -1.73 -14.44
C ALA A 50 2.20 -2.05 -14.05
N LEU A 51 2.42 -2.74 -12.94
CA LEU A 51 3.75 -3.21 -12.53
C LEU A 51 4.32 -4.25 -13.50
N GLY A 52 3.50 -5.14 -14.03
CA GLY A 52 3.92 -6.12 -15.04
C GLY A 52 4.45 -5.47 -16.32
N LEU A 53 3.99 -4.27 -16.66
CA LEU A 53 4.45 -3.51 -17.82
C LEU A 53 5.71 -2.67 -17.55
N GLN A 54 5.86 -2.13 -16.31
CA GLN A 54 6.86 -1.11 -16.01
C GLN A 54 7.99 -1.60 -15.11
N LEU A 55 7.71 -2.54 -14.18
CA LEU A 55 8.69 -2.97 -13.21
C LEU A 55 9.74 -3.89 -13.86
N ASN A 56 11.01 -3.56 -13.66
CA ASN A 56 12.14 -4.33 -14.20
C ASN A 56 13.36 -4.23 -13.29
N ASN A 57 14.42 -4.95 -13.60
CA ASN A 57 15.63 -5.05 -12.77
C ASN A 57 16.50 -3.78 -12.73
N SER A 58 16.13 -2.69 -13.40
CA SER A 58 16.80 -1.39 -13.27
C SER A 58 16.43 -0.67 -11.97
N TYR A 59 15.33 -1.06 -11.32
CA TYR A 59 14.91 -0.50 -10.04
C TYR A 59 15.62 -1.16 -8.85
N GLY A 60 15.97 -0.34 -7.87
CA GLY A 60 16.58 -0.78 -6.60
C GLY A 60 15.59 -0.89 -5.45
N LEU A 61 14.47 -0.18 -5.55
CA LEU A 61 13.40 -0.16 -4.56
C LEU A 61 12.07 0.14 -5.24
N VAL A 62 11.01 -0.54 -4.82
CA VAL A 62 9.62 -0.15 -5.09
C VAL A 62 9.06 0.50 -3.84
N LEU A 63 8.69 1.77 -3.92
CA LEU A 63 8.06 2.53 -2.84
C LEU A 63 6.56 2.69 -3.15
N ASN A 64 5.72 1.89 -2.51
CA ASN A 64 4.28 2.02 -2.59
C ASN A 64 3.77 3.04 -1.57
N VAL A 65 3.08 4.06 -2.03
CA VAL A 65 2.51 5.12 -1.19
C VAL A 65 1.03 5.30 -1.48
N GLY A 66 0.25 5.68 -0.47
CA GLY A 66 -1.19 5.90 -0.61
C GLY A 66 -1.87 6.08 0.74
N ILE A 67 -3.19 6.10 0.72
CA ILE A 67 -4.00 6.11 1.95
C ILE A 67 -4.48 4.69 2.28
N ALA A 68 -4.92 4.48 3.53
CA ALA A 68 -5.48 3.20 4.00
C ALA A 68 -6.53 3.43 5.08
N GLY A 69 -7.44 2.46 5.23
CA GLY A 69 -8.29 2.34 6.42
C GLY A 69 -7.55 1.64 7.56
N SER A 70 -7.89 1.97 8.81
CA SER A 70 -7.36 1.31 10.00
C SER A 70 -8.43 0.54 10.75
N PHE A 71 -8.13 -0.71 11.15
CA PHE A 71 -8.89 -1.49 12.13
C PHE A 71 -8.56 -1.09 13.57
N ASP A 72 -7.46 -0.37 13.79
CA ASP A 72 -6.95 0.03 15.10
C ASP A 72 -7.17 1.53 15.33
N GLU A 73 -8.13 1.87 16.19
CA GLU A 73 -8.45 3.25 16.54
C GLU A 73 -7.37 3.95 17.37
N THR A 74 -6.36 3.22 17.86
CA THR A 74 -5.21 3.83 18.54
C THR A 74 -4.24 4.51 17.57
N ILE A 75 -4.33 4.21 16.26
CA ILE A 75 -3.58 4.89 15.22
C ILE A 75 -4.38 6.11 14.77
N ALA A 76 -3.90 7.30 15.07
CA ALA A 76 -4.62 8.52 14.76
C ALA A 76 -4.84 8.72 13.25
N LEU A 77 -5.98 9.28 12.85
CA LEU A 77 -6.25 9.64 11.45
C LEU A 77 -5.21 10.67 10.96
N GLY A 78 -4.73 10.49 9.74
CA GLY A 78 -3.63 11.26 9.16
C GLY A 78 -2.23 10.75 9.54
N SER A 79 -2.09 9.82 10.49
CA SER A 79 -0.78 9.23 10.81
C SER A 79 -0.26 8.39 9.66
N LEU A 80 1.06 8.45 9.46
CA LEU A 80 1.75 7.56 8.53
C LEU A 80 2.16 6.27 9.25
N VAL A 81 2.06 5.16 8.55
CA VAL A 81 2.50 3.84 9.01
C VAL A 81 3.34 3.16 7.93
N ASN A 82 4.30 2.34 8.36
CA ASN A 82 5.07 1.45 7.51
C ASN A 82 4.44 0.05 7.55
N ILE A 83 3.86 -0.38 6.42
CA ILE A 83 3.28 -1.72 6.29
C ILE A 83 4.37 -2.69 5.86
N THR A 84 4.79 -3.56 6.76
CA THR A 84 5.89 -4.50 6.50
C THR A 84 5.44 -5.88 6.04
N SER A 85 4.15 -6.20 6.17
CA SER A 85 3.54 -7.41 5.63
C SER A 85 2.14 -7.09 5.14
N ASP A 86 1.80 -7.57 3.96
CA ASP A 86 0.48 -7.37 3.36
C ASP A 86 -0.04 -8.68 2.76
N THR A 87 -1.33 -8.95 2.93
CA THR A 87 -1.96 -10.21 2.59
C THR A 87 -3.14 -9.99 1.66
N PHE A 88 -3.21 -10.75 0.57
CA PHE A 88 -4.44 -10.89 -0.23
C PHE A 88 -5.49 -11.62 0.61
N SER A 89 -6.37 -10.88 1.28
CA SER A 89 -7.26 -11.45 2.29
C SER A 89 -8.37 -12.34 1.73
N GLU A 90 -8.69 -12.17 0.45
CA GLU A 90 -9.74 -12.90 -0.26
C GLU A 90 -9.20 -14.05 -1.11
N LEU A 91 -7.86 -14.28 -1.11
CA LEU A 91 -7.23 -15.28 -1.94
C LEU A 91 -7.21 -16.64 -1.22
N GLY A 92 -8.15 -17.51 -1.59
CA GLY A 92 -8.35 -18.82 -0.97
C GLY A 92 -9.63 -19.48 -1.46
N ALA A 93 -10.19 -20.36 -0.66
CA ALA A 93 -11.45 -21.05 -0.91
C ALA A 93 -12.39 -20.99 0.30
N GLU A 94 -13.69 -21.02 0.06
CA GLU A 94 -14.69 -21.23 1.10
C GLU A 94 -15.05 -22.73 1.20
N ASP A 95 -15.13 -23.24 2.41
CA ASP A 95 -15.62 -24.58 2.74
C ASP A 95 -16.63 -24.46 3.88
N GLY A 96 -17.89 -24.31 3.55
CA GLY A 96 -18.95 -23.94 4.48
C GLY A 96 -18.67 -22.57 5.11
N ASP A 97 -18.57 -22.52 6.42
CA ASP A 97 -18.26 -21.30 7.18
C ASP A 97 -16.74 -21.05 7.34
N ARG A 98 -15.92 -21.95 6.80
CA ARG A 98 -14.45 -21.86 6.90
C ARG A 98 -13.85 -21.24 5.65
N PHE A 99 -12.87 -20.36 5.84
CA PHE A 99 -12.00 -19.90 4.77
C PHE A 99 -10.67 -20.70 4.80
N ILE A 100 -10.29 -21.24 3.66
CA ILE A 100 -9.04 -22.00 3.45
C ILE A 100 -8.09 -21.11 2.66
N GLY A 101 -6.97 -20.74 3.27
CA GLY A 101 -5.95 -19.89 2.63
C GLY A 101 -5.10 -20.65 1.61
N MET A 102 -4.38 -19.89 0.75
CA MET A 102 -3.54 -20.45 -0.31
C MET A 102 -2.46 -21.41 0.21
N ASP A 103 -1.89 -21.11 1.37
CA ASP A 103 -0.85 -21.94 1.99
C ASP A 103 -1.41 -23.33 2.37
N GLU A 104 -2.62 -23.38 2.90
CA GLU A 104 -3.32 -24.61 3.25
C GLU A 104 -3.76 -25.40 2.02
N LEU A 105 -4.20 -24.70 0.97
CA LEU A 105 -4.55 -25.31 -0.33
C LEU A 105 -3.32 -25.84 -1.09
N GLY A 106 -2.10 -25.50 -0.68
CA GLY A 106 -0.86 -25.91 -1.34
C GLY A 106 -0.57 -25.18 -2.65
N PHE A 107 -1.24 -24.06 -2.92
CA PHE A 107 -1.08 -23.27 -4.16
C PHE A 107 -0.17 -22.04 -4.00
N GLY A 108 0.61 -21.98 -2.92
CA GLY A 108 1.57 -20.90 -2.67
C GLY A 108 1.19 -20.02 -1.50
N LYS A 109 1.47 -18.73 -1.57
CA LYS A 109 1.29 -17.78 -0.46
C LYS A 109 0.37 -16.64 -0.85
N ALA A 110 -0.47 -16.22 0.09
CA ALA A 110 -1.27 -15.01 -0.01
C ALA A 110 -0.61 -13.80 0.67
N SER A 111 0.40 -14.03 1.53
CA SER A 111 1.06 -12.98 2.34
C SER A 111 2.48 -12.72 1.85
N TYR A 112 2.83 -11.44 1.73
CA TYR A 112 4.15 -10.96 1.28
C TYR A 112 4.69 -9.96 2.27
N THR A 113 6.00 -10.04 2.52
CA THR A 113 6.68 -9.24 3.55
C THR A 113 7.76 -8.38 2.89
N SER A 114 7.87 -7.14 3.33
CA SER A 114 8.98 -6.27 2.97
C SER A 114 10.31 -6.87 3.45
N ASN A 115 11.31 -6.82 2.59
CA ASN A 115 12.69 -7.12 2.92
C ASN A 115 13.57 -5.86 2.92
N PHE A 116 12.94 -4.68 2.89
CA PHE A 116 13.63 -3.39 2.91
C PHE A 116 13.88 -2.94 4.33
N THR A 117 15.11 -2.48 4.59
CA THR A 117 15.51 -1.81 5.83
C THR A 117 16.12 -0.46 5.50
N SER A 118 15.95 0.53 6.36
CA SER A 118 16.47 1.88 6.14
C SER A 118 16.91 2.51 7.45
N GLU A 119 18.02 3.23 7.42
CA GLU A 119 18.48 4.10 8.52
C GLU A 119 17.89 5.54 8.40
N ASN A 120 17.13 5.84 7.36
CA ASN A 120 16.44 7.11 7.21
C ASN A 120 15.34 7.25 8.27
N ASN A 121 15.43 8.26 9.12
CA ASN A 121 14.46 8.51 10.19
C ASN A 121 13.03 8.72 9.68
N LEU A 122 12.85 9.25 8.47
CA LEU A 122 11.51 9.35 7.84
C LEU A 122 10.81 8.00 7.68
N ILE A 123 11.56 6.90 7.68
CA ILE A 123 11.02 5.54 7.58
C ILE A 123 11.10 4.82 8.92
N LYS A 124 12.25 4.91 9.58
CA LYS A 124 12.57 4.18 10.81
C LYS A 124 11.65 4.54 11.98
N ASP A 125 11.24 5.82 12.05
CA ASP A 125 10.41 6.34 13.14
C ASP A 125 8.90 6.09 12.91
N LEU A 126 8.51 5.53 11.75
CA LEU A 126 7.11 5.20 11.49
C LEU A 126 6.68 3.93 12.23
N PRO A 127 5.47 3.93 12.80
CA PRO A 127 4.89 2.73 13.36
C PRO A 127 4.83 1.59 12.34
N ILE A 128 5.32 0.42 12.73
CA ILE A 128 5.31 -0.78 11.89
C ILE A 128 4.00 -1.52 12.12
N VAL A 129 3.30 -1.81 11.03
CA VAL A 129 2.03 -2.54 11.05
C VAL A 129 1.96 -3.61 9.97
N LYS A 130 0.96 -4.51 10.09
CA LYS A 130 0.59 -5.45 9.03
C LYS A 130 -0.72 -4.99 8.39
N GLY A 131 -0.86 -5.22 7.08
CA GLY A 131 -2.04 -4.87 6.31
C GLY A 131 -2.66 -6.06 5.59
N ILE A 132 -3.85 -5.81 5.06
CA ILE A 132 -4.51 -6.65 4.06
C ILE A 132 -4.82 -5.84 2.82
N THR A 133 -4.83 -6.54 1.70
CA THR A 133 -5.29 -6.02 0.41
C THR A 133 -6.59 -6.71 0.03
N VAL A 134 -7.58 -5.91 -0.34
CA VAL A 134 -8.96 -6.33 -0.65
C VAL A 134 -9.42 -5.80 -2.01
N ASN A 135 -10.36 -6.50 -2.64
CA ASN A 135 -11.10 -5.98 -3.80
C ASN A 135 -12.30 -5.13 -3.35
N THR A 136 -12.83 -5.41 -2.17
CA THR A 136 -13.96 -4.67 -1.60
C THR A 136 -13.60 -4.21 -0.21
N VAL A 137 -13.51 -2.88 -0.01
CA VAL A 137 -13.23 -2.30 1.31
C VAL A 137 -14.36 -2.62 2.28
N HIS A 138 -13.98 -3.00 3.50
CA HIS A 138 -14.94 -3.41 4.51
C HIS A 138 -15.78 -2.22 5.02
N GLY A 139 -17.05 -2.49 5.26
CA GLY A 139 -18.02 -1.52 5.78
C GLY A 139 -19.21 -2.20 6.48
N ASN A 140 -19.10 -3.50 6.74
CA ASN A 140 -20.10 -4.31 7.42
C ASN A 140 -19.48 -4.96 8.66
N THR A 141 -20.11 -4.81 9.81
CA THR A 141 -19.61 -5.29 11.11
C THR A 141 -19.27 -6.77 11.11
N LYS A 142 -20.10 -7.62 10.47
CA LYS A 142 -19.86 -9.06 10.41
C LYS A 142 -18.60 -9.39 9.60
N SER A 143 -18.45 -8.79 8.42
CA SER A 143 -17.27 -9.04 7.58
C SER A 143 -15.98 -8.49 8.22
N ILE A 144 -16.06 -7.36 8.92
CA ILE A 144 -14.95 -6.79 9.69
C ILE A 144 -14.51 -7.78 10.77
N GLN A 145 -15.46 -8.28 11.57
CA GLN A 145 -15.18 -9.25 12.63
C GLN A 145 -14.55 -10.52 12.06
N GLN A 146 -15.13 -11.11 11.02
CA GLN A 146 -14.59 -12.31 10.36
C GLN A 146 -13.17 -12.10 9.83
N THR A 147 -12.86 -10.90 9.33
CA THR A 147 -11.53 -10.54 8.88
C THR A 147 -10.53 -10.48 10.03
N LEU A 148 -10.90 -9.84 11.14
CA LEU A 148 -10.04 -9.74 12.33
C LEU A 148 -9.85 -11.07 13.06
N GLU A 149 -10.80 -12.00 12.96
CA GLU A 149 -10.65 -13.37 13.47
C GLU A 149 -9.62 -14.17 12.63
N ARG A 150 -9.55 -13.90 11.32
CA ARG A 150 -8.60 -14.57 10.40
C ARG A 150 -7.20 -13.95 10.40
N PHE A 151 -7.12 -12.62 10.53
CA PHE A 151 -5.89 -11.87 10.33
C PHE A 151 -5.56 -10.96 11.51
N SER A 152 -4.34 -11.06 12.03
CA SER A 152 -3.79 -10.11 12.99
C SER A 152 -3.18 -8.92 12.25
N VAL A 153 -4.02 -8.01 11.77
CA VAL A 153 -3.65 -6.85 10.94
C VAL A 153 -4.24 -5.57 11.49
N LYS A 154 -3.68 -4.43 11.09
CA LYS A 154 -4.13 -3.12 11.54
C LYS A 154 -4.66 -2.24 10.41
N THR A 155 -4.37 -2.56 9.15
CA THR A 155 -4.73 -1.70 8.03
C THR A 155 -5.30 -2.49 6.86
N GLU A 156 -6.08 -1.79 6.03
CA GLU A 156 -6.66 -2.28 4.80
C GLU A 156 -6.39 -1.30 3.65
N SER A 157 -5.95 -1.84 2.51
CA SER A 157 -5.80 -1.11 1.26
C SER A 157 -6.27 -1.96 0.08
N MET A 158 -6.18 -1.44 -1.15
CA MET A 158 -6.61 -2.19 -2.33
C MET A 158 -5.45 -2.64 -3.23
N GLU A 159 -4.20 -2.28 -2.93
CA GLU A 159 -3.04 -2.49 -3.83
C GLU A 159 -1.83 -3.16 -3.17
N GLY A 160 -1.64 -2.99 -1.87
CA GLY A 160 -0.38 -3.24 -1.18
C GLY A 160 0.25 -4.60 -1.41
N ALA A 161 -0.53 -5.68 -1.25
CA ALA A 161 -0.05 -7.04 -1.50
C ALA A 161 0.34 -7.28 -2.96
N ALA A 162 -0.34 -6.61 -3.93
CA ALA A 162 0.01 -6.73 -5.35
C ALA A 162 1.37 -6.09 -5.65
N VAL A 163 1.70 -4.97 -4.99
CA VAL A 163 3.03 -4.36 -5.11
C VAL A 163 4.10 -5.26 -4.52
N PHE A 164 3.89 -5.78 -3.32
CA PHE A 164 4.85 -6.71 -2.69
C PHE A 164 5.02 -8.00 -3.50
N TYR A 165 3.93 -8.54 -4.06
CA TYR A 165 3.98 -9.69 -4.96
C TYR A 165 4.86 -9.40 -6.18
N ALA A 166 4.58 -8.32 -6.92
CA ALA A 166 5.31 -7.98 -8.13
C ALA A 166 6.80 -7.73 -7.86
N ALA A 167 7.12 -6.97 -6.81
CA ALA A 167 8.50 -6.72 -6.39
C ALA A 167 9.24 -8.02 -6.03
N LYS A 168 8.56 -8.94 -5.34
CA LYS A 168 9.10 -10.26 -4.97
C LYS A 168 9.44 -11.11 -6.19
N GLN A 169 8.64 -11.09 -7.27
CA GLN A 169 8.91 -11.86 -8.49
C GLN A 169 10.26 -11.46 -9.14
N LEU A 170 10.67 -10.21 -8.98
CA LEU A 170 11.93 -9.69 -9.51
C LEU A 170 13.04 -9.57 -8.45
N ASN A 171 12.79 -10.02 -7.21
CA ASN A 171 13.69 -9.86 -6.07
C ASN A 171 14.10 -8.40 -5.82
N ILE A 172 13.20 -7.44 -6.06
CA ILE A 172 13.39 -6.03 -5.78
C ILE A 172 12.84 -5.74 -4.37
N PRO A 173 13.59 -5.03 -3.50
CA PRO A 173 13.06 -4.57 -2.22
C PRO A 173 11.81 -3.72 -2.39
N ALA A 174 10.85 -3.86 -1.48
CA ALA A 174 9.64 -3.04 -1.49
C ALA A 174 9.37 -2.44 -0.11
N LEU A 175 8.95 -1.18 -0.10
CA LEU A 175 8.53 -0.40 1.06
C LEU A 175 7.11 0.08 0.82
N GLN A 176 6.24 -0.01 1.82
CA GLN A 176 4.86 0.46 1.73
C GLN A 176 4.54 1.43 2.86
N ILE A 177 4.24 2.68 2.51
CA ILE A 177 3.86 3.74 3.43
C ILE A 177 2.43 4.15 3.16
N ARG A 178 1.61 4.13 4.19
CA ARG A 178 0.20 4.54 4.13
C ARG A 178 -0.09 5.63 5.15
N SER A 179 -0.90 6.61 4.75
CA SER A 179 -1.51 7.55 5.68
C SER A 179 -2.95 7.11 6.00
N ILE A 180 -3.32 7.08 7.27
CA ILE A 180 -4.62 6.57 7.70
C ILE A 180 -5.71 7.59 7.41
N SER A 181 -6.66 7.25 6.55
CA SER A 181 -7.74 8.14 6.11
C SER A 181 -9.04 7.98 6.90
N ASN A 182 -9.28 6.78 7.41
CA ASN A 182 -10.52 6.43 8.12
C ASN A 182 -10.34 5.21 9.02
N TYR A 183 -11.22 5.05 9.97
CA TYR A 183 -11.39 3.77 10.66
C TYR A 183 -12.34 2.86 9.88
N ILE A 184 -12.04 1.55 9.90
CA ILE A 184 -12.82 0.54 9.21
C ILE A 184 -14.01 0.16 10.09
N ALA A 185 -15.16 0.73 9.76
CA ALA A 185 -16.43 0.58 10.45
C ALA A 185 -17.58 0.65 9.45
N GLN A 186 -18.81 0.60 9.92
CA GLN A 186 -19.96 0.89 9.07
C GLN A 186 -19.75 2.22 8.36
N ARG A 187 -19.94 2.22 7.04
CA ARG A 187 -19.54 3.33 6.17
C ARG A 187 -20.26 4.63 6.51
N ASN A 188 -19.50 5.58 7.07
CA ASN A 188 -19.88 6.97 7.26
C ASN A 188 -18.80 7.89 6.71
N LYS A 189 -19.01 8.49 5.54
CA LYS A 189 -18.00 9.33 4.89
C LYS A 189 -17.67 10.62 5.65
N THR A 190 -18.54 11.07 6.56
CA THR A 190 -18.29 12.30 7.35
C THR A 190 -17.15 12.13 8.36
N ASP A 191 -16.87 10.88 8.75
CA ASP A 191 -15.81 10.56 9.72
C ASP A 191 -14.43 10.41 9.04
N TRP A 192 -14.40 10.38 7.71
CA TRP A 192 -13.17 10.19 6.97
C TRP A 192 -12.35 11.48 6.91
N LYS A 193 -11.05 11.38 7.10
CA LYS A 193 -10.08 12.48 7.05
C LYS A 193 -9.14 12.35 5.84
N ILE A 194 -9.75 12.13 4.65
CA ILE A 194 -8.98 11.91 3.41
C ILE A 194 -8.04 13.07 3.12
N GLU A 195 -8.49 14.31 3.21
CA GLU A 195 -7.66 15.51 2.94
C GLU A 195 -6.45 15.59 3.88
N LEU A 196 -6.65 15.29 5.18
CA LEU A 196 -5.55 15.24 6.15
C LEU A 196 -4.56 14.12 5.80
N ALA A 197 -5.07 12.95 5.46
CA ALA A 197 -4.23 11.81 5.10
C ALA A 197 -3.40 12.09 3.84
N LEU A 198 -4.02 12.66 2.81
CA LEU A 198 -3.34 13.05 1.57
C LEU A 198 -2.28 14.12 1.83
N LYS A 199 -2.61 15.14 2.62
CA LYS A 199 -1.66 16.19 2.98
C LYS A 199 -0.43 15.60 3.65
N ASN A 200 -0.61 14.82 4.70
CA ASN A 200 0.50 14.26 5.48
C ASN A 200 1.34 13.27 4.64
N LEU A 201 0.70 12.49 3.77
CA LEU A 201 1.38 11.61 2.82
C LEU A 201 2.29 12.39 1.87
N ASN A 202 1.77 13.44 1.25
CA ASN A 202 2.52 14.24 0.29
C ASN A 202 3.65 15.03 0.97
N GLU A 203 3.42 15.60 2.15
CA GLU A 203 4.48 16.26 2.93
C GLU A 203 5.62 15.30 3.25
N TRP A 204 5.28 14.08 3.67
CA TRP A 204 6.28 13.02 3.92
C TRP A 204 7.03 12.63 2.64
N LEU A 205 6.31 12.40 1.54
CA LEU A 205 6.91 11.98 0.26
C LEU A 205 7.82 13.07 -0.31
N ILE A 206 7.41 14.33 -0.31
CA ILE A 206 8.22 15.46 -0.75
C ILE A 206 9.52 15.51 0.07
N ASN A 207 9.42 15.42 1.41
CA ASN A 207 10.59 15.37 2.28
C ASN A 207 11.51 14.17 2.00
N TYR A 208 10.94 13.02 1.64
CA TYR A 208 11.70 11.82 1.28
C TYR A 208 12.45 11.99 -0.04
N LEU A 209 11.86 12.64 -1.02
CA LEU A 209 12.41 12.82 -2.37
C LEU A 209 13.42 13.97 -2.48
N THR A 210 13.42 14.91 -1.53
CA THR A 210 14.31 16.09 -1.53
C THR A 210 15.57 15.90 -0.68
N ARG A 211 15.73 14.79 0.01
CA ARG A 211 16.92 14.42 0.79
C ARG A 211 17.83 13.49 0.01
#